data_50ab04d9d40ce38c1f19805e5822dece
#
_entry.id   50ab04d9d40ce38c1f19805e5822dece
#
_cell.length_a   1.000
_cell.length_b   1.000
_cell.length_c   1.000
_cell.angle_alpha   90.00
_cell.angle_beta   90.00
_cell.angle_gamma   90.00
#
_symmetry.space_group_name_H-M   'P 1'
#
loop_
_entity.id
_entity.type
_entity.pdbx_description
1 polymer ?
#
loop_
_entity_poly.entity_id
_entity_poly.type
_entity_poly.pdbx_seq_one_letter_code
_entity_poly.pdbx_strand_id
1 'polypeptide(L)'
;MIFSKPFTAKAVQRLKDKKVTKYETLYVPSIDQNIKIRNLNYPEIVECTEIDDKQDPNASDKYCIYLAVVEPDLKAVAMELKDQGEIKTYPEVVDIFEMSEITSIATEIMKLSGVIGSEKSDGC
;
A
#
# COMPACT_ATOMS: atom_id res chain seq x y z
N MET A 1 6.47 -38.83 -11.25
CA MET A 1 5.71 -37.96 -11.16
C MET A 1 5.52 -37.18 -12.31
N ILE A 2 4.44 -36.76 -12.51
CA ILE A 2 4.26 -36.23 -13.66
C ILE A 2 3.83 -34.92 -13.59
N PHE A 3 4.70 -34.02 -13.47
CA PHE A 3 4.35 -32.70 -13.55
C PHE A 3 4.46 -32.30 -14.92
N SER A 4 3.53 -31.62 -15.45
CA SER A 4 3.61 -31.20 -16.80
C SER A 4 4.64 -30.10 -16.90
N LYS A 5 5.41 -30.10 -17.98
CA LYS A 5 6.37 -29.08 -18.23
C LYS A 5 5.71 -27.71 -18.38
N PRO A 6 4.52 -27.62 -19.00
CA PRO A 6 3.84 -26.34 -19.09
C PRO A 6 3.56 -25.72 -17.72
N PHE A 7 3.17 -26.54 -16.75
CA PHE A 7 2.92 -26.02 -15.42
C PHE A 7 4.21 -25.53 -14.78
N THR A 8 5.29 -26.30 -14.91
CA THR A 8 6.57 -25.92 -14.32
C THR A 8 7.07 -24.61 -14.91
N ALA A 9 6.98 -24.45 -16.24
CA ALA A 9 7.41 -23.22 -16.87
C ALA A 9 6.58 -22.04 -16.37
N LYS A 10 5.29 -22.22 -16.23
CA LYS A 10 4.42 -21.14 -15.75
C LYS A 10 4.71 -20.83 -14.28
N ALA A 11 5.02 -21.85 -13.48
CA ALA A 11 5.35 -21.63 -12.07
C ALA A 11 6.62 -20.82 -11.92
N VAL A 12 7.64 -21.11 -12.73
CA VAL A 12 8.89 -20.36 -12.69
C VAL A 12 8.63 -18.91 -13.07
N GLN A 13 7.89 -18.69 -14.15
CA GLN A 13 7.60 -17.34 -14.60
C GLN A 13 6.77 -16.60 -13.54
N ARG A 14 5.82 -17.27 -12.92
CA ARG A 14 4.98 -16.66 -11.90
C ARG A 14 5.82 -16.21 -10.71
N LEU A 15 6.78 -17.01 -10.27
CA LEU A 15 7.63 -16.62 -9.16
C LEU A 15 8.50 -15.42 -9.53
N LYS A 16 8.99 -15.35 -10.77
CA LYS A 16 9.75 -14.21 -11.21
C LYS A 16 8.87 -12.96 -11.22
N ASP A 17 7.64 -13.08 -11.72
CA ASP A 17 6.73 -11.95 -11.80
C ASP A 17 6.40 -11.42 -10.40
N LYS A 18 6.26 -12.31 -9.41
CA LYS A 18 5.91 -11.89 -8.07
C LYS A 18 7.05 -11.14 -7.38
N LYS A 19 8.27 -11.26 -7.88
CA LYS A 19 9.38 -10.53 -7.30
C LYS A 19 9.53 -9.14 -7.88
N VAL A 20 8.80 -8.82 -8.95
CA VAL A 20 8.90 -7.51 -9.56
C VAL A 20 8.03 -6.54 -8.78
N THR A 21 8.57 -5.38 -8.46
CA THR A 21 7.80 -4.35 -7.79
C THR A 21 6.81 -3.73 -8.78
N LYS A 22 5.58 -3.58 -8.36
CA LYS A 22 4.54 -2.99 -9.20
C LYS A 22 4.21 -1.62 -8.67
N TYR A 23 3.91 -0.70 -9.58
CA TYR A 23 3.60 0.68 -9.21
C TYR A 23 2.29 1.11 -9.82
N GLU A 24 1.65 2.06 -9.19
CA GLU A 24 0.42 2.65 -9.72
C GLU A 24 0.38 4.12 -9.32
N THR A 25 -0.14 4.97 -10.18
CA THR A 25 -0.30 6.39 -9.88
C THR A 25 -1.76 6.65 -9.54
N LEU A 26 -2.01 7.34 -8.44
CA LEU A 26 -3.36 7.68 -8.01
C LEU A 26 -3.47 9.19 -7.85
N TYR A 27 -4.62 9.74 -8.23
CA TYR A 27 -4.88 11.16 -8.04
C TYR A 27 -5.57 11.36 -6.69
N VAL A 28 -5.12 12.35 -5.92
CA VAL A 28 -5.67 12.63 -4.59
C VAL A 28 -6.33 14.01 -4.66
N PRO A 29 -7.66 14.05 -4.76
CA PRO A 29 -8.36 15.32 -4.97
C PRO A 29 -8.16 16.35 -3.87
N SER A 30 -8.08 15.94 -2.61
CA SER A 30 -8.00 16.90 -1.52
C SER A 30 -6.74 17.76 -1.57
N ILE A 31 -5.66 17.26 -2.12
CA ILE A 31 -4.44 18.01 -2.24
C ILE A 31 -4.08 18.31 -3.69
N ASP A 32 -4.96 17.90 -4.63
CA ASP A 32 -4.78 18.13 -6.06
C ASP A 32 -3.39 17.70 -6.52
N GLN A 33 -3.01 16.49 -6.19
CA GLN A 33 -1.71 15.94 -6.54
C GLN A 33 -1.84 14.47 -6.84
N ASN A 34 -0.96 13.96 -7.68
CA ASN A 34 -0.86 12.52 -7.88
C ASN A 34 0.13 11.96 -6.88
N ILE A 35 -0.11 10.73 -6.48
CA ILE A 35 0.87 9.99 -5.68
C ILE A 35 1.17 8.71 -6.43
N LYS A 36 2.34 8.13 -6.19
CA LYS A 36 2.71 6.87 -6.78
C LYS A 36 2.87 5.87 -5.66
N ILE A 37 2.19 4.74 -5.78
CA ILE A 37 2.23 3.68 -4.78
C ILE A 37 2.93 2.45 -5.35
N ARG A 38 3.42 1.58 -4.48
CA ARG A 38 3.98 0.29 -4.86
C ARG A 38 3.25 -0.82 -4.13
N ASN A 39 3.38 -2.04 -4.62
CA ASN A 39 2.86 -3.18 -3.89
C ASN A 39 3.72 -3.41 -2.65
N LEU A 40 3.14 -4.07 -1.66
CA LEU A 40 3.84 -4.45 -0.44
C LEU A 40 4.16 -5.94 -0.49
N ASN A 41 5.25 -6.34 0.11
CA ASN A 41 5.59 -7.75 0.21
C ASN A 41 4.90 -8.38 1.41
N TYR A 42 4.98 -9.69 1.55
CA TYR A 42 4.26 -10.39 2.60
C TYR A 42 4.63 -9.90 4.01
N PRO A 43 5.90 -9.76 4.36
CA PRO A 43 6.25 -9.25 5.69
C PRO A 43 5.67 -7.87 5.97
N GLU A 44 5.63 -6.99 4.94
CA GLU A 44 5.06 -5.66 5.11
C GLU A 44 3.55 -5.74 5.34
N ILE A 45 2.86 -6.65 4.65
CA ILE A 45 1.44 -6.85 4.84
C ILE A 45 1.18 -7.31 6.28
N VAL A 46 1.99 -8.23 6.78
CA VAL A 46 1.85 -8.73 8.15
C VAL A 46 2.03 -7.58 9.14
N GLU A 47 3.03 -6.72 8.91
CA GLU A 47 3.24 -5.58 9.77
C GLU A 47 2.01 -4.69 9.82
N CYS A 48 1.37 -4.47 8.67
CA CYS A 48 0.18 -3.62 8.62
C CYS A 48 -0.97 -4.24 9.41
N THR A 49 -1.13 -5.57 9.35
CA THR A 49 -2.23 -6.22 10.05
C THR A 49 -2.01 -6.27 11.55
N GLU A 50 -0.77 -6.07 12.00
CA GLU A 50 -0.48 -6.11 13.42
C GLU A 50 -0.59 -4.75 14.10
N ILE A 51 -0.91 -3.71 13.36
CA ILE A 51 -1.06 -2.39 13.94
C ILE A 51 -2.32 -2.37 14.81
N ASP A 52 -2.20 -1.77 16.00
CA ASP A 52 -3.31 -1.70 16.93
C ASP A 52 -4.22 -0.55 16.54
N ASP A 53 -5.47 -0.86 16.18
CA ASP A 53 -6.43 0.13 15.75
C ASP A 53 -7.32 0.63 16.86
N LYS A 54 -7.10 0.28 18.12
CA LYS A 54 -8.02 0.61 19.17
C LYS A 54 -8.20 2.10 19.37
N GLN A 55 -7.14 2.86 19.23
CA GLN A 55 -7.25 4.29 19.43
C GLN A 55 -7.43 5.06 18.15
N ASP A 56 -7.08 4.47 17.03
CA ASP A 56 -7.22 5.09 15.72
C ASP A 56 -7.68 3.99 14.76
N PRO A 57 -8.97 3.98 14.40
CA PRO A 57 -9.49 2.91 13.55
C PRO A 57 -8.80 2.81 12.19
N ASN A 58 -8.12 3.87 11.78
CA ASN A 58 -7.45 3.86 10.49
C ASN A 58 -5.94 3.67 10.62
N ALA A 59 -5.44 3.32 11.80
CA ALA A 59 -4.00 3.22 12.02
C ALA A 59 -3.33 2.23 11.06
N SER A 60 -3.96 1.08 10.83
CA SER A 60 -3.42 0.09 9.91
C SER A 60 -3.35 0.62 8.49
N ASP A 61 -4.40 1.28 8.03
CA ASP A 61 -4.45 1.84 6.69
C ASP A 61 -3.39 2.94 6.54
N LYS A 62 -3.22 3.78 7.55
CA LYS A 62 -2.24 4.84 7.51
C LYS A 62 -0.83 4.29 7.41
N TYR A 63 -0.54 3.23 8.16
CA TYR A 63 0.78 2.61 8.13
C TYR A 63 1.05 2.00 6.76
N CYS A 64 0.04 1.35 6.18
CA CYS A 64 0.13 0.77 4.85
C CYS A 64 0.49 1.85 3.83
N ILE A 65 -0.19 2.99 3.87
CA ILE A 65 0.06 4.10 2.95
C ILE A 65 1.47 4.66 3.17
N TYR A 66 1.86 4.83 4.44
CA TYR A 66 3.19 5.34 4.75
C TYR A 66 4.28 4.47 4.15
N LEU A 67 4.11 3.14 4.16
CA LEU A 67 5.08 2.23 3.58
C LEU A 67 5.05 2.24 2.05
N ALA A 68 3.88 2.33 1.46
CA ALA A 68 3.72 2.06 0.03
C ALA A 68 3.87 3.27 -0.89
N VAL A 69 3.66 4.49 -0.38
CA VAL A 69 3.78 5.66 -1.24
C VAL A 69 5.25 5.93 -1.53
N VAL A 70 5.60 5.93 -2.81
CA VAL A 70 6.99 6.15 -3.22
C VAL A 70 7.21 7.57 -3.73
N GLU A 71 6.14 8.24 -4.19
CA GLU A 71 6.21 9.64 -4.59
C GLU A 71 4.92 10.29 -4.14
N PRO A 72 4.99 11.37 -3.39
CA PRO A 72 6.19 12.04 -2.92
C PRO A 72 6.90 11.23 -1.83
N ASP A 73 8.04 11.70 -1.40
CA ASP A 73 8.78 11.03 -0.34
C ASP A 73 8.11 11.39 0.98
N LEU A 74 7.14 10.55 1.40
CA LEU A 74 6.38 10.82 2.61
C LEU A 74 7.25 10.79 3.86
N LYS A 75 8.34 10.03 3.83
CA LYS A 75 9.24 10.00 4.99
C LYS A 75 9.91 11.34 5.19
N ALA A 76 10.32 11.98 4.10
CA ALA A 76 10.94 13.30 4.19
C ALA A 76 9.92 14.34 4.64
N VAL A 77 8.68 14.26 4.13
CA VAL A 77 7.61 15.16 4.55
C VAL A 77 7.31 14.95 6.03
N ALA A 78 7.27 13.71 6.48
CA ALA A 78 7.00 13.38 7.87
C ALA A 78 8.06 13.96 8.80
N MET A 79 9.32 13.89 8.39
CA MET A 79 10.41 14.44 9.19
C MET A 79 10.25 15.95 9.34
N GLU A 80 9.89 16.62 8.27
CA GLU A 80 9.69 18.06 8.29
C GLU A 80 8.52 18.42 9.21
N LEU A 81 7.41 17.71 9.10
CA LEU A 81 6.24 18.00 9.93
C LEU A 81 6.51 17.69 11.41
N LYS A 82 7.28 16.66 11.68
CA LYS A 82 7.62 16.34 13.05
C LYS A 82 8.52 17.41 13.64
N ASP A 83 9.49 17.91 12.86
CA ASP A 83 10.37 18.96 13.32
C ASP A 83 9.60 20.25 13.61
N GLN A 84 8.50 20.48 12.91
CA GLN A 84 7.68 21.64 13.14
C GLN A 84 6.63 21.42 14.23
N GLY A 85 6.59 20.22 14.81
CA GLY A 85 5.66 19.91 15.89
C GLY A 85 4.25 19.60 15.42
N GLU A 86 4.05 19.41 14.11
CA GLU A 86 2.71 19.16 13.57
C GLU A 86 2.27 17.72 13.75
N ILE A 87 3.21 16.79 13.84
CA ILE A 87 2.89 15.37 14.08
C ILE A 87 3.83 14.83 15.15
N LYS A 88 3.42 13.76 15.82
CA LYS A 88 4.22 13.13 16.86
C LYS A 88 4.93 11.88 16.35
N THR A 89 4.29 11.14 15.46
CA THR A 89 4.87 9.93 14.87
C THR A 89 4.86 10.08 13.37
N TYR A 90 5.83 9.46 12.70
CA TYR A 90 5.97 9.63 11.25
C TYR A 90 4.74 9.17 10.44
N PRO A 91 4.09 8.05 10.75
CA PRO A 91 2.93 7.64 9.97
C PRO A 91 1.76 8.62 10.02
N GLU A 92 1.75 9.55 11.00
CA GLU A 92 0.70 10.56 11.05
C GLU A 92 0.74 11.51 9.85
N VAL A 93 1.82 11.48 9.05
CA VAL A 93 1.88 12.30 7.84
C VAL A 93 0.71 11.96 6.92
N VAL A 94 0.17 10.75 7.00
CA VAL A 94 -0.93 10.31 6.15
C VAL A 94 -2.22 11.08 6.50
N ASP A 95 -2.27 11.78 7.62
CA ASP A 95 -3.43 12.58 7.99
C ASP A 95 -3.62 13.78 7.06
N ILE A 96 -2.70 14.03 6.14
CA ILE A 96 -2.91 15.07 5.13
C ILE A 96 -4.03 14.69 4.17
N PHE A 97 -4.39 13.39 4.08
CA PHE A 97 -5.44 12.94 3.20
C PHE A 97 -6.78 12.90 3.92
N GLU A 98 -7.88 12.98 3.17
CA GLU A 98 -9.20 12.82 3.76
C GLU A 98 -9.40 11.36 4.16
N MET A 99 -10.30 11.11 5.12
CA MET A 99 -10.52 9.76 5.58
C MET A 99 -10.94 8.82 4.47
N SER A 100 -11.81 9.28 3.56
CA SER A 100 -12.23 8.48 2.42
C SER A 100 -11.07 8.18 1.49
N GLU A 101 -10.13 9.11 1.37
CA GLU A 101 -8.95 8.89 0.54
C GLU A 101 -8.01 7.88 1.18
N ILE A 102 -7.86 7.92 2.49
CA ILE A 102 -7.02 6.95 3.21
C ILE A 102 -7.55 5.54 2.95
N THR A 103 -8.85 5.33 3.09
CA THR A 103 -9.44 4.03 2.84
C THR A 103 -9.25 3.60 1.39
N SER A 104 -9.47 4.53 0.46
CA SER A 104 -9.37 4.24 -0.96
C SER A 104 -7.93 3.90 -1.37
N ILE A 105 -6.96 4.68 -0.90
CA ILE A 105 -5.56 4.44 -1.22
C ILE A 105 -5.10 3.10 -0.64
N ALA A 106 -5.46 2.82 0.60
CA ALA A 106 -5.08 1.56 1.24
C ALA A 106 -5.67 0.38 0.47
N THR A 107 -6.90 0.50 -0.02
CA THR A 107 -7.54 -0.55 -0.81
C THR A 107 -6.77 -0.78 -2.10
N GLU A 108 -6.37 0.29 -2.79
CA GLU A 108 -5.60 0.15 -4.02
C GLU A 108 -4.24 -0.51 -3.77
N ILE A 109 -3.60 -0.20 -2.65
CA ILE A 109 -2.34 -0.82 -2.29
C ILE A 109 -2.54 -2.32 -2.08
N MET A 110 -3.63 -2.72 -1.41
CA MET A 110 -3.90 -4.12 -1.16
C MET A 110 -4.23 -4.88 -2.45
N LYS A 111 -4.92 -4.22 -3.39
CA LYS A 111 -5.18 -4.83 -4.69
C LYS A 111 -3.86 -5.02 -5.45
N LEU A 112 -3.02 -4.01 -5.45
CA LEU A 112 -1.75 -4.07 -6.15
C LEU A 112 -0.85 -5.13 -5.54
N SER A 113 -0.98 -5.36 -4.24
CA SER A 113 -0.18 -6.34 -3.50
C SER A 113 -0.76 -7.75 -3.59
N GLY A 114 -1.93 -7.91 -4.22
CA GLY A 114 -2.52 -9.24 -4.37
C GLY A 114 -3.27 -9.75 -3.16
N VAL A 115 -3.52 -8.89 -2.17
CA VAL A 115 -4.24 -9.28 -0.97
C VAL A 115 -5.74 -9.31 -1.25
N ILE A 116 -6.22 -8.35 -2.09
CA ILE A 116 -7.61 -8.28 -2.47
C ILE A 116 -7.68 -8.55 -3.95
N GLY A 117 -8.64 -9.33 -4.39
CA GLY A 117 -8.81 -9.62 -5.81
C GLY A 117 -9.24 -8.39 -6.58
N SER A 118 -9.07 -8.41 -7.89
CA SER A 118 -9.45 -7.29 -8.70
C SER A 118 -10.96 -7.28 -8.74
N GLU A 119 -11.52 -6.07 -9.00
CA GLU A 119 -12.81 -5.96 -8.89
C GLU A 119 -13.60 -6.69 -9.85
N LYS A 120 -13.12 -7.02 -10.93
CA LYS A 120 -13.91 -7.66 -11.75
C LYS A 120 -14.32 -8.95 -11.24
N SER A 121 -13.68 -9.41 -10.29
CA SER A 121 -14.03 -10.64 -9.79
C SER A 121 -15.31 -10.59 -9.11
N ASP A 122 -15.76 -9.49 -8.74
CA ASP A 122 -16.81 -9.49 -8.03
C ASP A 122 -17.93 -9.56 -8.70
N GLY A 123 -17.82 -9.57 -9.55
CA GLY A 123 -18.87 -9.69 -10.08
C GLY A 123 -19.62 -10.70 -9.76
N CYS A 124 -19.50 -10.97 -9.44
CA CYS A 124 -20.13 -11.67 -9.18
C CYS A 124 -20.69 -11.72 -8.81
#